data_ea21ad0e6bb797a5e5d2a2883edb3e33
#
_entry.id   ea21ad0e6bb797a5e5d2a2883edb3e33
#
_cell.length_a   1.000
_cell.length_b   1.000
_cell.length_c   1.000
_cell.angle_alpha   90.00
_cell.angle_beta   90.00
_cell.angle_gamma   90.00
#
_symmetry.space_group_name_H-M   'P 1'
#
loop_
_entity.id
_entity.type
_entity.pdbx_description
1 polymer ?
#
loop_
_entity_poly.entity_id
_entity_poly.type
_entity_poly.pdbx_seq_one_letter_code
_entity_poly.pdbx_strand_id
1 'polypeptide(L)'
;MSKTADRIAVVSTHFREDLRHWIAADRKAALRILDLMAAILADSFAGIGKPESLKFALSGCWSRRITQEHRLVYRVTADRIEFIQARFHYE
;
A
#
# COMPACT_ATOMS: atom_id res chain seq x y z
N MET A 1 17.21 -9.06 15.57
CA MET A 1 17.16 -8.75 14.81
C MET A 1 16.17 -8.66 14.01
N SER A 2 15.69 -7.98 13.65
CA SER A 2 14.71 -7.95 12.95
C SER A 2 14.92 -7.89 11.70
N LYS A 3 14.36 -8.39 10.87
CA LYS A 3 14.67 -8.49 9.72
C LYS A 3 13.89 -7.74 8.83
N THR A 4 12.71 -7.75 8.85
CA THR A 4 11.90 -7.09 7.86
C THR A 4 11.93 -5.62 7.99
N ALA A 5 12.35 -5.16 9.13
CA ALA A 5 12.34 -3.74 9.35
C ALA A 5 13.33 -3.00 8.49
N ASP A 6 14.21 -3.72 7.86
CA ASP A 6 15.23 -3.05 7.10
C ASP A 6 14.85 -2.71 5.68
N ARG A 7 13.65 -3.01 5.26
CA ARG A 7 13.25 -2.65 3.92
C ARG A 7 13.00 -1.17 3.79
N ILE A 8 13.38 -0.64 2.65
CA ILE A 8 13.18 0.76 2.34
C ILE A 8 11.79 0.94 1.74
N ALA A 9 11.11 1.99 2.15
CA ALA A 9 9.82 2.34 1.59
C ALA A 9 10.03 3.34 0.47
N VAL A 10 9.57 3.02 -0.72
CA VAL A 10 9.64 3.91 -1.86
C VAL A 10 8.22 4.34 -2.20
N VAL A 11 8.01 5.65 -2.26
CA VAL A 11 6.68 6.19 -2.50
C VAL A 11 6.67 6.84 -3.88
N SER A 12 5.85 6.33 -4.78
CA SER A 12 5.76 6.89 -6.11
C SER A 12 5.06 8.24 -6.07
N THR A 13 5.26 9.03 -7.11
CA THR A 13 4.57 10.31 -7.24
C THR A 13 3.07 10.11 -7.25
N HIS A 14 2.60 9.09 -7.96
CA HIS A 14 1.17 8.80 -8.02
C HIS A 14 0.60 8.49 -6.64
N PHE A 15 1.30 7.66 -5.87
CA PHE A 15 0.86 7.31 -4.52
C PHE A 15 0.81 8.56 -3.63
N ARG A 16 1.82 9.39 -3.74
CA ARG A 16 1.89 10.60 -2.94
C ARG A 16 0.72 11.52 -3.25
N GLU A 17 0.37 11.65 -4.52
CA GLU A 17 -0.77 12.47 -4.91
C GLU A 17 -2.09 11.88 -4.41
N ASP A 18 -2.21 10.56 -4.43
CA ASP A 18 -3.39 9.91 -3.90
C ASP A 18 -3.54 10.18 -2.41
N LEU A 19 -2.45 10.06 -1.67
CA LEU A 19 -2.49 10.33 -0.25
C LEU A 19 -2.88 11.79 0.01
N ARG A 20 -2.33 12.69 -0.79
CA ARG A 20 -2.67 14.10 -0.65
C ARG A 20 -4.16 14.34 -0.88
N HIS A 21 -4.72 13.67 -1.87
CA HIS A 21 -6.16 13.75 -2.12
C HIS A 21 -6.95 13.34 -0.87
N TRP A 22 -6.57 12.24 -0.24
CA TRP A 22 -7.29 11.76 0.93
C TRP A 22 -7.15 12.70 2.12
N ILE A 23 -5.98 13.29 2.29
CA ILE A 23 -5.79 14.25 3.37
C ILE A 23 -6.78 15.39 3.25
N ALA A 24 -7.07 15.83 2.03
CA ALA A 24 -8.01 16.92 1.80
C ALA A 24 -9.46 16.46 1.84
N ALA A 25 -9.75 15.27 1.34
CA ALA A 25 -11.13 14.82 1.14
C ALA A 25 -11.67 13.95 2.26
N ASP A 26 -10.83 13.13 2.89
CA ASP A 26 -11.28 12.16 3.88
C ASP A 26 -10.12 11.81 4.80
N ARG A 27 -10.03 12.51 5.90
CA ARG A 27 -8.92 12.36 6.81
C ARG A 27 -8.79 10.94 7.37
N LYS A 28 -9.91 10.27 7.59
CA LYS A 28 -9.86 8.92 8.11
C LYS A 28 -9.21 7.97 7.11
N ALA A 29 -9.52 8.15 5.83
CA ALA A 29 -8.89 7.32 4.80
C ALA A 29 -7.39 7.58 4.74
N ALA A 30 -6.98 8.84 4.89
CA ALA A 30 -5.55 9.17 4.90
C ALA A 30 -4.84 8.48 6.06
N LEU A 31 -5.43 8.51 7.24
CA LEU A 31 -4.83 7.86 8.40
C LEU A 31 -4.79 6.35 8.22
N ARG A 32 -5.83 5.80 7.63
CA ARG A 32 -5.87 4.38 7.32
C ARG A 32 -4.72 3.98 6.38
N ILE A 33 -4.45 4.82 5.38
CA ILE A 33 -3.35 4.55 4.46
C ILE A 33 -2.02 4.50 5.20
N LEU A 34 -1.80 5.43 6.13
CA LEU A 34 -0.57 5.42 6.91
C LEU A 34 -0.46 4.17 7.77
N ASP A 35 -1.57 3.74 8.35
CA ASP A 35 -1.59 2.51 9.13
C ASP A 35 -1.29 1.29 8.25
N LEU A 36 -1.85 1.27 7.04
CA LEU A 36 -1.58 0.18 6.12
C LEU A 36 -0.12 0.15 5.71
N MET A 37 0.48 1.31 5.47
CA MET A 37 1.90 1.37 5.12
C MET A 37 2.75 0.78 6.25
N ALA A 38 2.46 1.15 7.49
CA ALA A 38 3.19 0.61 8.62
C ALA A 38 3.01 -0.91 8.72
N ALA A 39 1.79 -1.39 8.52
CA ALA A 39 1.51 -2.82 8.59
C ALA A 39 2.22 -3.58 7.47
N ILE A 40 2.27 -3.00 6.27
CA ILE A 40 2.94 -3.63 5.13
C ILE A 40 4.44 -3.71 5.37
N LEU A 41 5.02 -2.69 5.96
CA LEU A 41 6.45 -2.71 6.27
C LEU A 41 6.77 -3.75 7.35
N ALA A 42 5.84 -3.99 8.26
CA ALA A 42 6.03 -4.99 9.29
C ALA A 42 5.84 -6.41 8.75
N ASP A 43 4.83 -6.62 7.91
CA ASP A 43 4.57 -7.92 7.31
C ASP A 43 3.89 -7.67 5.97
N SER A 44 4.62 -7.91 4.90
CA SER A 44 4.17 -7.53 3.56
C SER A 44 3.08 -8.43 3.01
N PHE A 45 2.85 -9.59 3.61
CA PHE A 45 1.96 -10.58 3.02
C PHE A 45 0.77 -10.94 3.90
N ALA A 46 0.74 -10.45 5.12
CA ALA A 46 -0.36 -10.75 6.04
C ALA A 46 -0.65 -9.51 6.88
N GLY A 47 -1.86 -9.44 7.40
CA GLY A 47 -2.24 -8.35 8.28
C GLY A 47 -3.51 -7.65 7.84
N ILE A 48 -3.70 -6.43 8.32
CA ILE A 48 -4.94 -5.70 8.12
C ILE A 48 -5.14 -5.34 6.64
N GLY A 49 -6.37 -5.14 6.26
CA GLY A 49 -6.69 -4.67 4.92
C GLY A 49 -6.82 -5.78 3.88
N LYS A 50 -6.87 -7.02 4.30
CA LYS A 50 -7.05 -8.16 3.40
C LYS A 50 -6.00 -8.16 2.28
N PRO A 51 -4.73 -8.41 2.61
CA PRO A 51 -3.69 -8.46 1.58
C PRO A 51 -4.02 -9.50 0.51
N GLU A 52 -3.83 -9.10 -0.73
CA GLU A 52 -4.22 -9.92 -1.85
C GLU A 52 -3.22 -9.75 -2.97
N SER A 53 -2.68 -10.85 -3.50
CA SER A 53 -1.76 -10.74 -4.62
C SER A 53 -2.53 -10.49 -5.90
N LEU A 54 -1.93 -9.72 -6.79
CA LEU A 54 -2.55 -9.34 -8.03
C LEU A 54 -2.01 -10.17 -9.17
N LYS A 55 -2.77 -10.20 -10.27
CA LYS A 55 -2.44 -11.07 -11.39
C LYS A 55 -2.29 -10.28 -12.66
N PHE A 56 -1.90 -10.98 -13.69
CA PHE A 56 -1.78 -10.43 -15.05
C PHE A 56 -0.82 -9.25 -15.06
N ALA A 57 -1.24 -8.12 -15.59
CA ALA A 57 -0.36 -6.98 -15.75
C ALA A 57 0.22 -6.47 -14.45
N LEU A 58 -0.45 -6.73 -13.33
CA LEU A 58 0.02 -6.31 -12.04
C LEU A 58 0.63 -7.46 -11.24
N SER A 59 1.02 -8.52 -11.93
CA SER A 59 1.67 -9.65 -11.30
C SER A 59 2.90 -9.17 -10.52
N GLY A 60 3.06 -9.67 -9.32
CA GLY A 60 4.15 -9.23 -8.45
C GLY A 60 3.76 -8.12 -7.51
N CYS A 61 2.59 -7.55 -7.71
CA CYS A 61 2.06 -6.53 -6.81
C CYS A 61 1.03 -7.13 -5.87
N TRP A 62 0.73 -6.38 -4.82
CA TRP A 62 -0.25 -6.74 -3.82
C TRP A 62 -1.15 -5.56 -3.56
N SER A 63 -2.32 -5.81 -3.01
CA SER A 63 -3.20 -4.73 -2.60
C SER A 63 -3.73 -4.96 -1.22
N ARG A 64 -4.11 -3.87 -0.56
CA ARG A 64 -4.86 -3.90 0.69
C ARG A 64 -5.97 -2.88 0.62
N ARG A 65 -7.06 -3.15 1.29
CA ARG A 65 -8.23 -2.27 1.25
C ARG A 65 -8.03 -1.03 2.10
N ILE A 66 -8.31 0.11 1.50
CA ILE A 66 -8.38 1.37 2.22
C ILE A 66 -9.84 1.58 2.65
N THR A 67 -10.74 1.52 1.68
CA THR A 67 -12.18 1.53 1.90
C THR A 67 -12.78 0.41 1.08
N GLN A 68 -14.08 0.32 1.05
CA GLN A 68 -14.72 -0.71 0.25
C GLN A 68 -14.40 -0.59 -1.22
N GLU A 69 -14.17 0.61 -1.71
CA GLU A 69 -13.95 0.85 -3.12
C GLU A 69 -12.52 1.15 -3.49
N HIS A 70 -11.68 1.47 -2.53
CA HIS A 70 -10.34 1.94 -2.83
C HIS A 70 -9.30 1.04 -2.24
N ARG A 71 -8.21 0.84 -2.98
CA ARG A 71 -7.14 -0.05 -2.55
C ARG A 71 -5.79 0.61 -2.62
N LEU A 72 -4.93 0.18 -1.73
CA LEU A 72 -3.52 0.55 -1.74
C LEU A 72 -2.79 -0.57 -2.48
N VAL A 73 -2.05 -0.22 -3.52
CA VAL A 73 -1.29 -1.19 -4.31
C VAL A 73 0.19 -0.99 -4.05
N TYR A 74 0.89 -2.08 -3.80
CA TYR A 74 2.32 -2.03 -3.51
C TYR A 74 3.01 -3.24 -4.11
N ARG A 75 4.33 -3.13 -4.26
CA ARG A 75 5.14 -4.24 -4.76
C ARG A 75 6.28 -4.49 -3.77
N VAL A 76 6.55 -5.77 -3.52
CA VAL A 76 7.59 -6.18 -2.58
C VAL A 76 8.76 -6.70 -3.37
N THR A 77 9.94 -6.16 -3.13
CA THR A 77 11.17 -6.67 -3.71
C THR A 77 12.10 -7.09 -2.59
N ALA A 78 13.29 -7.57 -2.93
CA ALA A 78 14.22 -8.07 -1.92
C ALA A 78 14.61 -7.02 -0.90
N ASP A 79 14.74 -5.76 -1.35
CA ASP A 79 15.25 -4.72 -0.47
C ASP A 79 14.30 -3.55 -0.24
N ARG A 80 13.12 -3.54 -0.86
CA ARG A 80 12.25 -2.39 -0.72
C ARG A 80 10.80 -2.77 -0.89
N ILE A 81 9.94 -1.87 -0.48
CA ILE A 81 8.52 -1.96 -0.76
C ILE A 81 8.15 -0.69 -1.50
N GLU A 82 7.57 -0.88 -2.68
CA GLU A 82 7.20 0.24 -3.53
C GLU A 82 5.71 0.48 -3.39
N PHE A 83 5.34 1.64 -2.88
CA PHE A 83 3.94 2.03 -2.76
C PHE A 83 3.55 2.72 -4.05
N ILE A 84 2.61 2.13 -4.78
CA ILE A 84 2.33 2.48 -6.16
C ILE A 84 1.13 3.40 -6.30
N GLN A 85 0.03 3.06 -5.69
CA GLN A 85 -1.16 3.89 -5.73
C GLN A 85 -2.02 3.64 -4.51
N ALA A 86 -2.90 4.57 -4.18
CA ALA A 86 -3.74 4.48 -3.00
C ALA A 86 -5.14 5.01 -3.26
N ARG A 87 -5.65 4.78 -4.47
CA ARG A 87 -6.95 5.28 -4.83
C ARG A 87 -7.51 4.40 -5.93
N PHE A 88 -8.83 4.27 -5.97
CA PHE A 88 -9.51 3.46 -6.94
C PHE A 88 -9.22 1.98 -6.81
N HIS A 89 -9.99 1.21 -7.50
CA HIS A 89 -9.74 -0.16 -7.70
C HIS A 89 -8.84 -0.30 -8.85
N TYR A 90 -8.34 -1.46 -9.06
CA TYR A 90 -7.64 -1.71 -10.26
C TYR A 90 -8.23 -2.96 -10.82
N GLU A 91 -7.93 -3.27 -12.02
CA GLU A 91 -8.52 -4.42 -12.67
C GLU A 91 -7.52 -5.47 -12.98
#